data_c29685b9e6b758212f88d86d6dc5e877
#
_entry.id   c29685b9e6b758212f88d86d6dc5e877
#
_cell.length_a   1.000
_cell.length_b   1.000
_cell.length_c   1.000
_cell.angle_alpha   90.00
_cell.angle_beta   90.00
_cell.angle_gamma   90.00
#
_symmetry.space_group_name_H-M   'P 1'
#
loop_
_entity.id
_entity.type
_entity.pdbx_description
1 polymer ?
#
loop_
_entity_poly.entity_id
_entity_poly.type
_entity_poly.pdbx_seq_one_letter_code
_entity_poly.pdbx_strand_id
1 'polypeptide(L)'
;MKRVLLTGFEPFAGSSMNPSEQIVKALAATGIVDSSGQPLVELHTAVLPVVFTESSELLKHLIKLHQPDIVICLGQAEGRREISFERVAINLDDARLADNAGRTITDQPVVEGGQPAHFTTLPVKEMVTAVRAEGIAAGLSTTAGTFVCNHIFYALQHSLIGTGKHSGFIHVPLIEEQASEFEGQPTMPLEQQVEAIRVAIRVAAGIHEA
;
A
#
# COMPACT_ATOMS: atom_id res chain seq x y z
N MET A 1 -19.90 9.58 -5.02
CA MET A 1 -18.88 9.18 -4.01
C MET A 1 -17.84 8.33 -4.72
N LYS A 2 -16.53 8.53 -4.48
CA LYS A 2 -15.46 7.69 -5.07
C LYS A 2 -15.39 6.35 -4.35
N ARG A 3 -15.22 5.26 -5.10
CA ARG A 3 -14.98 3.92 -4.55
C ARG A 3 -13.47 3.72 -4.41
N VAL A 4 -13.03 3.37 -3.21
CA VAL A 4 -11.63 3.15 -2.87
C VAL A 4 -11.44 1.70 -2.44
N LEU A 5 -10.49 1.00 -3.03
CA LEU A 5 -10.00 -0.29 -2.57
C LEU A 5 -8.66 -0.06 -1.86
N LEU A 6 -8.62 -0.35 -0.56
CA LEU A 6 -7.43 -0.30 0.26
C LEU A 6 -7.02 -1.72 0.64
N THR A 7 -5.77 -2.10 0.36
CA THR A 7 -5.26 -3.42 0.75
C THR A 7 -4.01 -3.31 1.60
N GLY A 8 -3.81 -4.27 2.50
CA GLY A 8 -2.58 -4.51 3.24
C GLY A 8 -2.20 -5.96 3.12
N PHE A 9 -1.14 -6.36 3.76
CA PHE A 9 -0.63 -7.74 3.75
C PHE A 9 -0.72 -8.39 5.12
N GLU A 10 -0.92 -9.70 5.13
CA GLU A 10 -0.77 -10.54 6.30
C GLU A 10 0.66 -10.49 6.87
N PRO A 11 0.90 -10.98 8.11
CA PRO A 11 2.24 -11.17 8.66
C PRO A 11 3.11 -12.09 7.80
N PHE A 12 4.43 -11.83 7.78
CA PHE A 12 5.41 -12.60 7.00
C PHE A 12 6.77 -12.67 7.70
N ALA A 13 7.67 -13.51 7.20
CA ALA A 13 9.04 -13.66 7.70
C ALA A 13 9.11 -13.97 9.21
N GLY A 14 8.11 -14.66 9.76
CA GLY A 14 8.05 -15.03 11.16
C GLY A 14 7.54 -13.94 12.11
N SER A 15 7.26 -12.75 11.63
CA SER A 15 6.60 -11.72 12.45
C SER A 15 5.17 -12.13 12.80
N SER A 16 4.72 -11.73 13.99
CA SER A 16 3.36 -12.00 14.47
C SER A 16 2.32 -11.03 13.95
N MET A 17 2.75 -9.89 13.37
CA MET A 17 1.87 -8.82 12.89
C MET A 17 2.45 -8.10 11.68
N ASN A 18 1.59 -7.35 10.98
CA ASN A 18 1.96 -6.49 9.87
C ASN A 18 1.23 -5.14 9.99
N PRO A 19 1.94 -4.01 10.08
CA PRO A 19 1.32 -2.69 10.17
C PRO A 19 0.28 -2.42 9.08
N SER A 20 0.53 -2.86 7.86
CA SER A 20 -0.40 -2.63 6.74
C SER A 20 -1.74 -3.34 6.96
N GLU A 21 -1.74 -4.55 7.55
CA GLU A 21 -2.97 -5.25 7.97
C GLU A 21 -3.71 -4.47 9.06
N GLN A 22 -2.98 -3.97 10.08
CA GLN A 22 -3.58 -3.26 11.20
C GLN A 22 -4.23 -1.95 10.74
N ILE A 23 -3.59 -1.20 9.83
CA ILE A 23 -4.14 0.02 9.23
C ILE A 23 -5.43 -0.29 8.46
N VAL A 24 -5.40 -1.34 7.63
CA VAL A 24 -6.58 -1.76 6.85
C VAL A 24 -7.75 -2.12 7.78
N LYS A 25 -7.51 -2.88 8.85
CA LYS A 25 -8.53 -3.23 9.86
C LYS A 25 -9.08 -1.99 10.58
N ALA A 26 -8.21 -1.07 10.98
CA ALA A 26 -8.60 0.17 11.66
C ALA A 26 -9.49 1.05 10.76
N LEU A 27 -9.10 1.23 9.50
CA LEU A 27 -9.87 2.02 8.54
C LEU A 27 -11.16 1.32 8.09
N ALA A 28 -11.20 -0.01 8.04
CA ALA A 28 -12.44 -0.77 7.82
C ALA A 28 -13.48 -0.51 8.91
N ALA A 29 -13.02 -0.40 10.17
CA ALA A 29 -13.89 -0.16 11.32
C ALA A 29 -14.39 1.29 11.42
N THR A 30 -13.57 2.28 11.02
CA THR A 30 -13.87 3.71 11.21
C THR A 30 -14.37 4.40 9.95
N GLY A 31 -14.06 3.85 8.76
CA GLY A 31 -14.31 4.50 7.48
C GLY A 31 -13.45 5.76 7.26
N ILE A 32 -13.74 6.44 6.17
CA ILE A 32 -13.24 7.78 5.85
C ILE A 32 -14.46 8.71 5.92
N VAL A 33 -14.58 9.43 7.02
CA VAL A 33 -15.78 10.22 7.34
C VAL A 33 -15.43 11.71 7.52
N ASP A 34 -16.42 12.57 7.39
CA ASP A 34 -16.33 13.98 7.74
C ASP A 34 -16.54 14.20 9.26
N SER A 35 -16.52 15.45 9.69
CA SER A 35 -16.72 15.85 11.10
C SER A 35 -18.14 15.52 11.63
N SER A 36 -19.10 15.26 10.76
CA SER A 36 -20.46 14.84 11.12
C SER A 36 -20.64 13.32 11.15
N GLY A 37 -19.59 12.55 10.79
CA GLY A 37 -19.62 11.10 10.68
C GLY A 37 -20.16 10.58 9.35
N GLN A 38 -20.36 11.44 8.35
CA GLN A 38 -20.83 11.01 7.03
C GLN A 38 -19.68 10.46 6.18
N PRO A 39 -19.87 9.32 5.48
CA PRO A 39 -18.87 8.76 4.62
C PRO A 39 -18.46 9.71 3.50
N LEU A 40 -17.15 9.92 3.34
CA LEU A 40 -16.57 10.73 2.25
C LEU A 40 -16.23 9.89 1.02
N VAL A 41 -15.98 8.60 1.21
CA VAL A 41 -15.73 7.61 0.14
C VAL A 41 -16.45 6.31 0.45
N GLU A 42 -16.70 5.50 -0.57
CA GLU A 42 -17.09 4.09 -0.40
C GLU A 42 -15.80 3.27 -0.27
N LEU A 43 -15.45 2.89 0.96
CA LEU A 43 -14.21 2.19 1.26
C LEU A 43 -14.42 0.67 1.28
N HIS A 44 -13.70 -0.03 0.41
CA HIS A 44 -13.54 -1.48 0.43
C HIS A 44 -12.14 -1.81 0.91
N THR A 45 -12.02 -2.83 1.74
CA THR A 45 -10.73 -3.22 2.33
C THR A 45 -10.47 -4.70 2.18
N ALA A 46 -9.20 -5.10 2.06
CA ALA A 46 -8.80 -6.49 2.05
C ALA A 46 -7.39 -6.68 2.59
N VAL A 47 -7.11 -7.84 3.14
CA VAL A 47 -5.77 -8.31 3.50
C VAL A 47 -5.33 -9.33 2.46
N LEU A 48 -4.17 -9.12 1.86
CA LEU A 48 -3.61 -9.98 0.82
C LEU A 48 -2.59 -10.94 1.45
N PRO A 49 -2.45 -12.18 0.93
CA PRO A 49 -1.38 -13.06 1.34
C PRO A 49 -0.03 -12.51 0.87
N VAL A 50 1.05 -12.76 1.63
CA VAL A 50 2.42 -12.47 1.18
C VAL A 50 2.91 -13.63 0.32
N VAL A 51 2.25 -13.80 -0.83
CA VAL A 51 2.53 -14.84 -1.83
C VAL A 51 2.43 -14.22 -3.21
N PHE A 52 3.49 -14.27 -4.01
CA PHE A 52 3.62 -13.55 -5.27
C PHE A 52 2.37 -13.64 -6.17
N THR A 53 2.07 -14.80 -6.71
CA THR A 53 0.96 -14.97 -7.65
C THR A 53 -0.42 -14.81 -6.99
N GLU A 54 -0.60 -15.39 -5.80
CA GLU A 54 -1.91 -15.39 -5.13
C GLU A 54 -2.36 -13.98 -4.74
N SER A 55 -1.42 -13.14 -4.29
CA SER A 55 -1.72 -11.75 -3.95
C SER A 55 -2.21 -10.95 -5.17
N SER A 56 -1.56 -11.10 -6.33
CA SER A 56 -1.95 -10.40 -7.55
C SER A 56 -3.27 -10.90 -8.13
N GLU A 57 -3.53 -12.21 -8.07
CA GLU A 57 -4.81 -12.78 -8.53
C GLU A 57 -5.97 -12.35 -7.62
N LEU A 58 -5.78 -12.36 -6.29
CA LEU A 58 -6.78 -11.86 -5.35
C LEU A 58 -7.05 -10.36 -5.59
N LEU A 59 -6.00 -9.55 -5.77
CA LEU A 59 -6.17 -8.12 -6.07
C LEU A 59 -6.97 -7.89 -7.35
N LYS A 60 -6.68 -8.61 -8.43
CA LYS A 60 -7.45 -8.55 -9.69
C LYS A 60 -8.92 -8.92 -9.48
N HIS A 61 -9.19 -9.97 -8.69
CA HIS A 61 -10.54 -10.37 -8.34
C HIS A 61 -11.29 -9.26 -7.59
N LEU A 62 -10.66 -8.65 -6.58
CA LEU A 62 -11.24 -7.55 -5.79
C LEU A 62 -11.52 -6.31 -6.64
N ILE A 63 -10.61 -5.95 -7.56
CA ILE A 63 -10.81 -4.85 -8.51
C ILE A 63 -12.02 -5.12 -9.41
N LYS A 64 -12.16 -6.35 -9.89
CA LYS A 64 -13.32 -6.75 -10.71
C LYS A 64 -14.62 -6.73 -9.90
N LEU A 65 -14.59 -7.16 -8.65
CA LEU A 65 -15.75 -7.23 -7.76
C LEU A 65 -16.25 -5.84 -7.38
N HIS A 66 -15.37 -4.99 -6.89
CA HIS A 66 -15.71 -3.68 -6.31
C HIS A 66 -15.69 -2.53 -7.31
N GLN A 67 -15.08 -2.74 -8.49
CA GLN A 67 -14.95 -1.69 -9.53
C GLN A 67 -14.47 -0.34 -8.98
N PRO A 68 -13.36 -0.31 -8.20
CA PRO A 68 -12.92 0.91 -7.53
C PRO A 68 -12.48 1.98 -8.54
N ASP A 69 -12.61 3.25 -8.16
CA ASP A 69 -12.03 4.39 -8.87
C ASP A 69 -10.55 4.57 -8.49
N ILE A 70 -10.21 4.17 -7.25
CA ILE A 70 -8.88 4.33 -6.64
C ILE A 70 -8.48 3.02 -5.97
N VAL A 71 -7.25 2.56 -6.22
CA VAL A 71 -6.66 1.38 -5.56
C VAL A 71 -5.36 1.79 -4.86
N ILE A 72 -5.30 1.58 -3.54
CA ILE A 72 -4.11 1.83 -2.73
C ILE A 72 -3.69 0.54 -2.06
N CYS A 73 -2.49 0.07 -2.36
CA CYS A 73 -1.90 -1.07 -1.67
C CYS A 73 -0.89 -0.57 -0.63
N LEU A 74 -0.93 -1.16 0.56
CA LEU A 74 0.00 -0.88 1.66
C LEU A 74 0.92 -2.06 1.86
N GLY A 75 2.16 -1.79 2.29
CA GLY A 75 3.12 -2.82 2.72
C GLY A 75 4.03 -2.33 3.83
N GLN A 76 4.50 -3.25 4.67
CA GLN A 76 5.51 -2.97 5.69
C GLN A 76 6.88 -2.79 5.03
N ALA A 77 7.63 -1.77 5.44
CA ALA A 77 9.02 -1.60 5.06
C ALA A 77 9.90 -1.34 6.29
N GLU A 78 10.62 -2.37 6.72
CA GLU A 78 11.63 -2.28 7.76
C GLU A 78 12.71 -1.23 7.43
N GLY A 79 13.19 -0.52 8.44
CA GLY A 79 14.23 0.52 8.31
C GLY A 79 13.73 1.89 7.87
N ARG A 80 12.49 2.01 7.44
CA ARG A 80 11.90 3.30 7.07
C ARG A 80 11.42 4.05 8.31
N ARG A 81 11.61 5.38 8.32
CA ARG A 81 11.21 6.27 9.41
C ARG A 81 9.99 7.11 9.09
N GLU A 82 9.48 7.00 7.85
CA GLU A 82 8.40 7.82 7.32
C GLU A 82 7.46 7.01 6.44
N ILE A 83 6.23 7.46 6.28
CA ILE A 83 5.31 6.93 5.28
C ILE A 83 5.89 7.20 3.91
N SER A 84 6.10 6.16 3.13
CA SER A 84 6.81 6.24 1.85
C SER A 84 5.86 6.02 0.68
N PHE A 85 5.60 7.08 -0.08
CA PHE A 85 4.76 7.04 -1.28
C PHE A 85 5.59 6.60 -2.48
N GLU A 86 5.35 5.40 -2.97
CA GLU A 86 6.13 4.81 -4.05
C GLU A 86 5.78 5.44 -5.40
N ARG A 87 6.81 5.89 -6.12
CA ARG A 87 6.62 6.54 -7.42
C ARG A 87 6.61 5.57 -8.58
N VAL A 88 7.35 4.46 -8.47
CA VAL A 88 7.63 3.56 -9.58
C VAL A 88 7.70 2.11 -9.11
N ALA A 89 7.07 1.23 -9.88
CA ALA A 89 7.20 -0.22 -9.83
C ALA A 89 8.08 -0.69 -10.99
N ILE A 90 8.92 -1.68 -10.78
CA ILE A 90 9.79 -2.25 -11.80
C ILE A 90 9.35 -3.67 -12.16
N ASN A 91 9.59 -4.08 -13.40
CA ASN A 91 9.24 -5.42 -13.90
C ASN A 91 10.27 -6.47 -13.48
N LEU A 92 10.44 -6.63 -12.17
CA LEU A 92 11.44 -7.54 -11.60
C LEU A 92 10.95 -8.13 -10.28
N ASP A 93 10.92 -9.45 -10.21
CA ASP A 93 10.83 -10.24 -9.00
C ASP A 93 12.19 -10.86 -8.70
N ASP A 94 12.82 -10.45 -7.60
CA ASP A 94 14.11 -10.95 -7.13
C ASP A 94 14.12 -11.00 -5.60
N ALA A 95 13.63 -12.11 -5.06
CA ALA A 95 13.35 -12.28 -3.64
C ALA A 95 14.59 -12.73 -2.86
N ARG A 96 14.94 -12.00 -1.80
CA ARG A 96 16.00 -12.38 -0.87
C ARG A 96 15.55 -13.40 0.19
N LEU A 97 14.24 -13.60 0.34
CA LEU A 97 13.63 -14.54 1.28
C LEU A 97 12.41 -15.20 0.61
N ALA A 98 12.00 -16.36 1.14
CA ALA A 98 10.81 -17.04 0.64
C ALA A 98 9.53 -16.28 0.99
N ASP A 99 8.54 -16.35 0.12
CA ASP A 99 7.17 -15.92 0.42
C ASP A 99 6.49 -16.87 1.43
N ASN A 100 5.27 -16.55 1.87
CA ASN A 100 4.55 -17.38 2.85
C ASN A 100 4.16 -18.77 2.32
N ALA A 101 4.25 -19.02 1.01
CA ALA A 101 4.10 -20.34 0.40
C ALA A 101 5.45 -21.09 0.26
N GLY A 102 6.55 -20.53 0.77
CA GLY A 102 7.88 -21.10 0.72
C GLY A 102 8.58 -20.97 -0.63
N ARG A 103 8.11 -20.08 -1.52
CA ARG A 103 8.69 -19.84 -2.85
C ARG A 103 9.66 -18.67 -2.82
N THR A 104 10.82 -18.85 -3.45
CA THR A 104 11.79 -17.77 -3.73
C THR A 104 11.90 -17.60 -5.24
N ILE A 105 11.60 -16.41 -5.73
CA ILE A 105 11.73 -16.05 -7.14
C ILE A 105 13.03 -15.27 -7.31
N THR A 106 13.81 -15.58 -8.34
CA THR A 106 15.09 -14.94 -8.61
C THR A 106 15.13 -14.46 -10.06
N ASP A 107 15.36 -13.16 -10.23
CA ASP A 107 15.58 -12.50 -11.54
C ASP A 107 14.53 -12.86 -12.61
N GLN A 108 13.25 -12.73 -12.24
CA GLN A 108 12.14 -12.99 -13.15
C GLN A 108 11.34 -11.70 -13.39
N PRO A 109 10.77 -11.51 -14.59
CA PRO A 109 9.83 -10.42 -14.82
C PRO A 109 8.51 -10.69 -14.06
N VAL A 110 7.91 -9.65 -13.50
CA VAL A 110 6.54 -9.72 -12.95
C VAL A 110 5.52 -10.05 -14.06
N VAL A 111 5.71 -9.43 -15.23
CA VAL A 111 4.91 -9.68 -16.43
C VAL A 111 5.86 -9.90 -17.60
N GLU A 112 5.80 -11.09 -18.20
CA GLU A 112 6.61 -11.45 -19.38
C GLU A 112 6.31 -10.48 -20.53
N GLY A 113 7.38 -9.90 -21.13
CA GLY A 113 7.24 -8.91 -22.20
C GLY A 113 6.64 -7.56 -21.78
N GLY A 114 6.40 -7.34 -20.47
CA GLY A 114 5.90 -6.08 -19.94
C GLY A 114 6.93 -4.94 -20.03
N GLN A 115 6.47 -3.71 -19.87
CA GLN A 115 7.35 -2.52 -19.82
C GLN A 115 8.33 -2.63 -18.66
N PRO A 116 9.54 -2.06 -18.73
CA PRO A 116 10.52 -2.13 -17.64
C PRO A 116 10.03 -1.57 -16.30
N ALA A 117 9.14 -0.58 -16.35
CA ALA A 117 8.59 0.07 -15.16
C ALA A 117 7.23 0.73 -15.43
N HIS A 118 6.44 0.91 -14.37
CA HIS A 118 5.22 1.71 -14.37
C HIS A 118 5.26 2.73 -13.24
N PHE A 119 4.82 3.95 -13.50
CA PHE A 119 4.65 4.97 -12.48
C PHE A 119 3.30 4.84 -11.80
N THR A 120 3.24 5.20 -10.51
CA THR A 120 1.98 5.42 -9.80
C THR A 120 1.13 6.48 -10.51
N THR A 121 -0.18 6.30 -10.47
CA THR A 121 -1.14 7.31 -10.94
C THR A 121 -1.79 8.08 -9.79
N LEU A 122 -1.39 7.80 -8.54
CA LEU A 122 -1.80 8.58 -7.38
C LEU A 122 -1.10 9.97 -7.37
N PRO A 123 -1.74 11.02 -6.82
CA PRO A 123 -1.15 12.34 -6.64
C PRO A 123 -0.18 12.36 -5.45
N VAL A 124 0.90 11.56 -5.53
CA VAL A 124 1.79 11.28 -4.39
C VAL A 124 2.51 12.49 -3.83
N LYS A 125 2.74 13.54 -4.64
CA LYS A 125 3.35 14.78 -4.14
C LYS A 125 2.41 15.55 -3.23
N GLU A 126 1.16 15.65 -3.65
CA GLU A 126 0.08 16.29 -2.89
C GLU A 126 -0.22 15.48 -1.62
N MET A 127 -0.21 14.14 -1.70
CA MET A 127 -0.35 13.26 -0.54
C MET A 127 0.75 13.48 0.49
N VAL A 128 2.03 13.53 0.06
CA VAL A 128 3.15 13.82 0.96
C VAL A 128 2.99 15.18 1.63
N THR A 129 2.59 16.19 0.87
CA THR A 129 2.38 17.55 1.41
C THR A 129 1.27 17.55 2.47
N ALA A 130 0.14 16.92 2.20
CA ALA A 130 -0.98 16.86 3.12
C ALA A 130 -0.64 16.07 4.40
N VAL A 131 -0.01 14.90 4.28
CA VAL A 131 0.40 14.10 5.45
C VAL A 131 1.41 14.84 6.32
N ARG A 132 2.35 15.56 5.71
CA ARG A 132 3.30 16.42 6.46
C ARG A 132 2.62 17.59 7.18
N ALA A 133 1.54 18.12 6.61
CA ALA A 133 0.77 19.19 7.25
C ALA A 133 0.12 18.73 8.56
N GLU A 134 -0.17 17.42 8.71
CA GLU A 134 -0.62 16.78 9.96
C GLU A 134 0.53 16.49 10.93
N GLY A 135 1.75 16.94 10.65
CA GLY A 135 2.93 16.67 11.48
C GLY A 135 3.47 15.24 11.39
N ILE A 136 3.01 14.44 10.42
CA ILE A 136 3.43 13.04 10.23
C ILE A 136 4.57 12.98 9.19
N ALA A 137 5.63 12.24 9.53
CA ALA A 137 6.76 12.05 8.62
C ALA A 137 6.33 11.27 7.37
N ALA A 138 6.55 11.86 6.20
CA ALA A 138 6.19 11.27 4.92
C ALA A 138 7.16 11.69 3.82
N GLY A 139 7.40 10.84 2.83
CA GLY A 139 8.30 11.14 1.72
C GLY A 139 7.96 10.38 0.45
N LEU A 140 8.62 10.77 -0.64
CA LEU A 140 8.55 10.06 -1.91
C LEU A 140 9.63 8.97 -1.95
N SER A 141 9.28 7.79 -2.46
CA SER A 141 10.21 6.70 -2.69
C SER A 141 10.26 6.34 -4.18
N THR A 142 11.41 5.88 -4.63
CA THR A 142 11.64 5.43 -6.01
C THR A 142 11.93 3.93 -6.10
N THR A 143 11.68 3.19 -5.02
CA THR A 143 11.84 1.73 -5.02
C THR A 143 10.92 1.07 -3.99
N ALA A 144 10.08 0.17 -4.48
CA ALA A 144 9.28 -0.74 -3.65
C ALA A 144 10.03 -2.07 -3.36
N GLY A 145 11.33 -2.13 -3.68
CA GLY A 145 12.12 -3.36 -3.62
C GLY A 145 11.84 -4.28 -4.80
N THR A 146 12.05 -5.59 -4.59
CA THR A 146 11.87 -6.64 -5.61
C THR A 146 11.14 -7.88 -5.05
N PHE A 147 10.45 -7.71 -3.93
CA PHE A 147 9.64 -8.72 -3.28
C PHE A 147 8.14 -8.54 -3.62
N VAL A 148 7.26 -9.19 -2.89
CA VAL A 148 5.79 -9.20 -3.14
C VAL A 148 5.20 -7.78 -3.21
N CYS A 149 5.76 -6.81 -2.50
CA CYS A 149 5.30 -5.40 -2.58
C CYS A 149 5.47 -4.81 -3.98
N ASN A 150 6.65 -4.96 -4.57
CA ASN A 150 6.90 -4.52 -5.95
C ASN A 150 6.09 -5.34 -6.95
N HIS A 151 5.99 -6.66 -6.76
CA HIS A 151 5.18 -7.54 -7.60
C HIS A 151 3.74 -7.03 -7.70
N ILE A 152 3.08 -6.82 -6.56
CA ILE A 152 1.71 -6.29 -6.50
C ILE A 152 1.62 -4.90 -7.13
N PHE A 153 2.55 -4.03 -6.82
CA PHE A 153 2.54 -2.67 -7.34
C PHE A 153 2.68 -2.66 -8.87
N TYR A 154 3.62 -3.44 -9.40
CA TYR A 154 3.79 -3.56 -10.85
C TYR A 154 2.55 -4.18 -11.52
N ALA A 155 2.06 -5.33 -11.03
CA ALA A 155 0.90 -6.02 -11.56
C ALA A 155 -0.36 -5.12 -11.55
N LEU A 156 -0.56 -4.35 -10.48
CA LEU A 156 -1.63 -3.36 -10.34
C LEU A 156 -1.54 -2.29 -11.43
N GLN A 157 -0.39 -1.61 -11.54
CA GLN A 157 -0.20 -0.55 -12.53
C GLN A 157 -0.38 -1.08 -13.95
N HIS A 158 0.21 -2.24 -14.25
CA HIS A 158 0.10 -2.89 -15.56
C HIS A 158 -1.36 -3.21 -15.92
N SER A 159 -2.14 -3.72 -14.98
CA SER A 159 -3.54 -4.12 -15.22
C SER A 159 -4.49 -2.93 -15.41
N LEU A 160 -4.12 -1.74 -14.93
CA LEU A 160 -4.97 -0.55 -14.98
C LEU A 160 -4.55 0.46 -16.06
N ILE A 161 -3.59 0.12 -16.92
CA ILE A 161 -3.20 0.98 -18.06
C ILE A 161 -4.44 1.32 -18.91
N GLY A 162 -4.63 2.61 -19.19
CA GLY A 162 -5.71 3.10 -20.05
C GLY A 162 -7.12 3.06 -19.45
N THR A 163 -7.29 2.64 -18.19
CA THR A 163 -8.62 2.54 -17.54
C THR A 163 -9.11 3.86 -16.95
N GLY A 164 -8.24 4.86 -16.79
CA GLY A 164 -8.53 6.13 -16.11
C GLY A 164 -8.66 6.00 -14.57
N LYS A 165 -8.38 4.83 -13.99
CA LYS A 165 -8.37 4.60 -12.55
C LYS A 165 -7.05 5.08 -11.94
N HIS A 166 -7.11 5.54 -10.69
CA HIS A 166 -5.90 5.91 -9.93
C HIS A 166 -5.43 4.74 -9.07
N SER A 167 -4.12 4.50 -9.08
CA SER A 167 -3.56 3.39 -8.29
C SER A 167 -2.12 3.64 -7.87
N GLY A 168 -1.72 3.01 -6.76
CA GLY A 168 -0.35 3.09 -6.28
C GLY A 168 -0.10 2.26 -5.04
N PHE A 169 1.10 2.42 -4.52
CA PHE A 169 1.61 1.69 -3.37
C PHE A 169 2.21 2.64 -2.33
N ILE A 170 1.97 2.35 -1.06
CA ILE A 170 2.51 3.11 0.06
C ILE A 170 3.16 2.14 1.03
N HIS A 171 4.45 2.33 1.31
CA HIS A 171 5.11 1.62 2.40
C HIS A 171 4.93 2.36 3.71
N VAL A 172 4.66 1.58 4.75
CA VAL A 172 4.53 2.05 6.13
C VAL A 172 5.66 1.50 7.01
N PRO A 173 6.16 2.26 8.00
CA PRO A 173 7.16 1.78 8.95
C PRO A 173 6.65 0.63 9.82
N LEU A 174 7.55 0.02 10.58
CA LEU A 174 7.20 -0.84 11.71
C LEU A 174 6.40 -0.06 12.75
N ILE A 175 5.52 -0.75 13.48
CA ILE A 175 4.82 -0.19 14.64
C ILE A 175 5.61 -0.43 15.92
N GLU A 176 5.29 0.29 16.99
CA GLU A 176 6.00 0.21 18.27
C GLU A 176 5.95 -1.20 18.88
N GLU A 177 4.84 -1.92 18.67
CA GLU A 177 4.65 -3.30 19.12
C GLU A 177 5.63 -4.30 18.51
N GLN A 178 6.22 -3.95 17.37
CA GLN A 178 7.25 -4.77 16.69
C GLN A 178 8.68 -4.46 17.17
N ALA A 179 8.89 -3.47 18.04
CA ALA A 179 10.23 -3.03 18.44
C ALA A 179 11.08 -4.16 19.06
N SER A 180 10.47 -5.13 19.72
CA SER A 180 11.18 -6.30 20.30
C SER A 180 11.56 -7.35 19.25
N GLU A 181 10.84 -7.42 18.12
CA GLU A 181 11.17 -8.33 17.02
C GLU A 181 12.26 -7.72 16.11
N PHE A 182 12.32 -6.38 16.03
CA PHE A 182 13.20 -5.63 15.12
C PHE A 182 14.08 -4.65 15.88
N GLU A 183 14.99 -5.17 16.72
CA GLU A 183 15.86 -4.34 17.55
C GLU A 183 16.62 -3.25 16.77
N GLY A 184 16.55 -2.01 17.26
CA GLY A 184 17.25 -0.86 16.67
C GLY A 184 16.62 -0.33 15.38
N GLN A 185 15.54 -0.92 14.89
CA GLN A 185 14.83 -0.39 13.73
C GLN A 185 13.87 0.73 14.14
N PRO A 186 13.66 1.72 13.27
CA PRO A 186 12.73 2.80 13.53
C PRO A 186 11.29 2.28 13.51
N THR A 187 10.46 2.83 14.37
CA THR A 187 9.02 2.57 14.46
C THR A 187 8.23 3.87 14.30
N MET A 188 6.94 3.76 14.00
CA MET A 188 5.97 4.86 14.01
C MET A 188 4.68 4.35 14.67
N PRO A 189 4.07 5.11 15.59
CA PRO A 189 2.81 4.72 16.23
C PRO A 189 1.73 4.35 15.19
N LEU A 190 0.96 3.29 15.44
CA LEU A 190 -0.07 2.82 14.52
C LEU A 190 -1.09 3.92 14.20
N GLU A 191 -1.49 4.71 15.21
CA GLU A 191 -2.46 5.80 15.04
C GLU A 191 -1.98 6.85 14.05
N GLN A 192 -0.69 7.19 14.06
CA GLN A 192 -0.10 8.12 13.09
C GLN A 192 -0.11 7.52 11.68
N GLN A 193 0.18 6.23 11.54
CA GLN A 193 0.12 5.55 10.25
C GLN A 193 -1.32 5.51 9.72
N VAL A 194 -2.30 5.18 10.57
CA VAL A 194 -3.74 5.18 10.20
C VAL A 194 -4.17 6.56 9.71
N GLU A 195 -3.79 7.62 10.43
CA GLU A 195 -4.14 8.99 10.04
C GLU A 195 -3.45 9.41 8.74
N ALA A 196 -2.18 9.07 8.55
CA ALA A 196 -1.48 9.32 7.29
C ALA A 196 -2.20 8.69 6.08
N ILE A 197 -2.68 7.45 6.23
CA ILE A 197 -3.40 6.77 5.14
C ILE A 197 -4.80 7.37 4.95
N ARG A 198 -5.49 7.79 6.04
CA ARG A 198 -6.76 8.52 5.96
C ARG A 198 -6.62 9.80 5.14
N VAL A 199 -5.62 10.62 5.44
CA VAL A 199 -5.30 11.84 4.70
C VAL A 199 -4.95 11.53 3.24
N ALA A 200 -4.12 10.53 2.99
CA ALA A 200 -3.76 10.10 1.65
C ALA A 200 -4.99 9.70 0.80
N ILE A 201 -5.94 8.96 1.39
CA ILE A 201 -7.20 8.58 0.71
C ILE A 201 -8.04 9.82 0.38
N ARG A 202 -8.15 10.80 1.31
CA ARG A 202 -8.88 12.05 1.06
C ARG A 202 -8.29 12.81 -0.13
N VAL A 203 -6.96 12.97 -0.16
CA VAL A 203 -6.26 13.62 -1.29
C VAL A 203 -6.49 12.87 -2.60
N ALA A 204 -6.35 11.53 -2.61
CA ALA A 204 -6.59 10.72 -3.80
C ALA A 204 -8.03 10.85 -4.32
N ALA A 205 -8.99 11.02 -3.42
CA ALA A 205 -10.40 11.19 -3.76
C ALA A 205 -10.75 12.63 -4.20
N GLY A 206 -9.79 13.57 -4.13
CA GLY A 206 -10.02 14.99 -4.44
C GLY A 206 -10.82 15.71 -3.37
N ILE A 207 -10.75 15.24 -2.12
CA ILE A 207 -11.45 15.83 -0.97
C ILE A 207 -10.45 16.77 -0.28
N HIS A 208 -10.73 18.05 -0.33
CA HIS A 208 -9.98 19.10 0.35
C HIS A 208 -10.80 19.56 1.56
N GLU A 209 -10.14 19.74 2.70
CA GLU A 209 -10.77 20.41 3.82
C GLU A 209 -10.97 21.89 3.48
N ALA A 210 -12.16 22.41 3.76
CA ALA A 210 -12.49 23.82 3.56
C ALA A 210 -11.88 24.67 4.69
#